data_8523318a2c8b5be6372dee4f680aceeb
#
_entry.id   8523318a2c8b5be6372dee4f680aceeb
#
_cell.length_a   1.000
_cell.length_b   1.000
_cell.length_c   1.000
_cell.angle_alpha   90.00
_cell.angle_beta   90.00
_cell.angle_gamma   90.00
#
_symmetry.space_group_name_H-M   'P 1'
#
loop_
_entity.id
_entity.type
_entity.pdbx_description
1 polymer ?
#
loop_
_entity_poly.entity_id
_entity_poly.type
_entity_poly.pdbx_seq_one_letter_code
_entity_poly.pdbx_strand_id
1 'polypeptide(L)'
;SRTYSDQEYSDVYKGYFTLLDQKCIDENLEKYLDNVDVVFFATPQGVCAKMVSEEVLKKVKVIDLSADYRIKDVETYESWYGIKHASPEFIQEAVYGLCEINREDVKNARLIANPGCYPTCSILSIYPLAKAGLIDMNTLIIDAKSGTSGAGRGAKVQNLYCEVNESIKAYGVASHRHTPEIEEQLGYASSSKVLLNFTPHLIPMNR
;
A
#
# COMPACT_ATOMS: atom_id res chain seq x y z
N SER A 1 6.77 4.85 17.73
CA SER A 1 6.48 6.09 16.97
C SER A 1 7.44 7.22 17.35
N ARG A 2 8.13 7.81 16.36
CA ARG A 2 9.06 8.94 16.61
C ARG A 2 8.34 10.17 17.18
N THR A 3 7.14 10.47 16.69
CA THR A 3 6.40 11.69 17.03
C THR A 3 5.59 11.56 18.32
N TYR A 4 5.10 10.36 18.61
CA TYR A 4 4.11 10.11 19.67
C TYR A 4 4.63 9.18 20.77
N SER A 5 5.95 8.95 20.85
CA SER A 5 6.54 8.15 21.93
C SER A 5 6.10 8.68 23.29
N ASP A 6 5.77 7.79 24.20
CA ASP A 6 5.29 8.03 25.57
C ASP A 6 3.93 8.74 25.72
N GLN A 7 3.27 9.08 24.60
CA GLN A 7 1.90 9.62 24.65
C GLN A 7 0.89 8.47 24.73
N GLU A 8 -0.21 8.68 25.44
CA GLU A 8 -1.34 7.74 25.44
C GLU A 8 -1.91 7.61 24.02
N TYR A 9 -2.16 6.36 23.58
CA TYR A 9 -2.68 6.13 22.24
C TYR A 9 -4.02 6.84 22.02
N SER A 10 -4.88 6.86 23.04
CA SER A 10 -6.16 7.59 23.04
C SER A 10 -6.02 9.11 22.97
N ASP A 11 -4.88 9.68 23.36
CA ASP A 11 -4.62 11.10 23.17
C ASP A 11 -4.29 11.46 21.74
N VAL A 12 -3.61 10.56 21.03
CA VAL A 12 -3.31 10.69 19.60
C VAL A 12 -4.56 10.41 18.75
N TYR A 13 -5.34 9.41 19.14
CA TYR A 13 -6.55 8.96 18.44
C TYR A 13 -7.75 8.98 19.39
N LYS A 14 -8.41 10.12 19.50
CA LYS A 14 -9.52 10.36 20.44
C LYS A 14 -10.68 9.37 20.34
N GLY A 15 -10.88 8.71 19.20
CA GLY A 15 -11.88 7.65 19.05
C GLY A 15 -11.65 6.41 19.92
N TYR A 16 -10.45 6.26 20.50
CA TYR A 16 -10.09 5.18 21.41
C TYR A 16 -10.11 5.60 22.90
N PHE A 17 -10.61 6.81 23.20
CA PHE A 17 -10.77 7.25 24.58
C PHE A 17 -11.58 6.24 25.39
N THR A 18 -11.12 5.88 26.57
CA THR A 18 -11.64 4.80 27.44
C THR A 18 -11.54 3.37 26.90
N LEU A 19 -11.11 3.17 25.67
CA LEU A 19 -10.97 1.84 25.06
C LEU A 19 -9.53 1.34 25.07
N LEU A 20 -8.55 2.23 24.90
CA LEU A 20 -7.13 1.93 24.91
C LEU A 20 -6.38 2.94 25.78
N ASP A 21 -5.72 2.43 26.81
CA ASP A 21 -4.87 3.16 27.76
C ASP A 21 -3.38 2.92 27.55
N GLN A 22 -3.02 2.24 26.46
CA GLN A 22 -1.64 1.93 26.11
C GLN A 22 -0.91 3.17 25.60
N LYS A 23 0.36 3.29 25.96
CA LYS A 23 1.26 4.31 25.42
C LYS A 23 1.85 3.92 24.07
N CYS A 24 2.04 4.92 23.22
CA CYS A 24 2.88 4.77 22.04
C CYS A 24 4.33 4.57 22.49
N ILE A 25 4.97 3.54 21.95
CA ILE A 25 6.37 3.22 22.24
C ILE A 25 7.33 3.83 21.21
N ASP A 26 8.62 3.78 21.48
CA ASP A 26 9.66 4.24 20.55
C ASP A 26 9.67 3.44 19.25
N GLU A 27 10.52 3.83 18.30
CA GLU A 27 10.63 3.18 16.99
C GLU A 27 11.71 2.10 16.93
N ASN A 28 12.33 1.73 18.04
CA ASN A 28 13.36 0.71 18.06
C ASN A 28 12.73 -0.69 17.98
N LEU A 29 12.58 -1.16 16.74
CA LEU A 29 11.94 -2.44 16.44
C LEU A 29 12.64 -3.62 17.13
N GLU A 30 13.95 -3.61 17.21
CA GLU A 30 14.78 -4.73 17.75
C GLU A 30 14.41 -5.09 19.19
N LYS A 31 14.01 -4.09 20.01
CA LYS A 31 13.59 -4.32 21.39
C LYS A 31 12.33 -5.17 21.55
N TYR A 32 11.53 -5.26 20.50
CA TYR A 32 10.18 -5.83 20.56
C TYR A 32 10.03 -7.13 19.77
N LEU A 33 11.02 -7.50 18.93
CA LEU A 33 10.93 -8.66 18.04
C LEU A 33 10.70 -9.99 18.75
N ASP A 34 11.19 -10.14 19.96
CA ASP A 34 11.02 -11.39 20.74
C ASP A 34 9.65 -11.49 21.44
N ASN A 35 8.84 -10.42 21.38
CA ASN A 35 7.54 -10.34 22.06
C ASN A 35 6.35 -10.25 21.10
N VAL A 36 6.59 -10.33 19.79
CA VAL A 36 5.54 -10.20 18.78
C VAL A 36 5.75 -11.24 17.67
N ASP A 37 4.67 -11.68 17.04
CA ASP A 37 4.71 -12.61 15.92
C ASP A 37 4.65 -11.89 14.56
N VAL A 38 4.05 -10.70 14.54
CA VAL A 38 3.79 -9.93 13.32
C VAL A 38 4.06 -8.45 13.54
N VAL A 39 4.71 -7.81 12.57
CA VAL A 39 4.92 -6.37 12.53
C VAL A 39 4.25 -5.77 11.30
N PHE A 40 3.39 -4.77 11.52
CA PHE A 40 2.77 -3.97 10.46
C PHE A 40 3.53 -2.66 10.28
N PHE A 41 4.04 -2.43 9.08
CA PHE A 41 4.65 -1.14 8.71
C PHE A 41 3.61 -0.23 8.06
N ALA A 42 2.99 0.64 8.86
CA ALA A 42 2.12 1.72 8.38
C ALA A 42 2.92 3.03 8.27
N THR A 43 3.99 3.00 7.53
CA THR A 43 5.01 4.05 7.43
C THR A 43 5.06 4.67 6.03
N PRO A 44 5.65 5.86 5.85
CA PRO A 44 5.97 6.37 4.53
C PRO A 44 6.89 5.41 3.74
N GLN A 45 6.87 5.52 2.40
CA GLN A 45 7.71 4.75 1.52
C GLN A 45 9.21 4.93 1.87
N GLY A 46 9.98 3.87 1.72
CA GLY A 46 11.41 3.81 2.03
C GLY A 46 11.74 3.58 3.50
N VAL A 47 10.76 3.58 4.41
CA VAL A 47 10.99 3.31 5.84
C VAL A 47 11.01 1.82 6.12
N CYS A 48 10.04 1.07 5.62
CA CYS A 48 10.00 -0.38 5.78
C CYS A 48 11.26 -1.02 5.20
N ALA A 49 11.64 -0.65 3.98
CA ALA A 49 12.85 -1.16 3.32
C ALA A 49 14.15 -0.89 4.08
N LYS A 50 14.21 0.16 4.90
CA LYS A 50 15.38 0.43 5.77
C LYS A 50 15.41 -0.38 7.05
N MET A 51 14.27 -0.88 7.49
CA MET A 51 14.11 -1.59 8.77
C MET A 51 14.03 -3.11 8.60
N VAL A 52 13.68 -3.59 7.42
CA VAL A 52 13.65 -5.02 7.11
C VAL A 52 15.07 -5.53 6.93
N SER A 53 15.37 -6.63 7.61
CA SER A 53 16.62 -7.37 7.49
C SER A 53 16.36 -8.86 7.65
N GLU A 54 17.32 -9.70 7.30
CA GLU A 54 17.23 -11.15 7.51
C GLU A 54 17.00 -11.51 8.98
N GLU A 55 17.54 -10.73 9.91
CA GLU A 55 17.37 -10.94 11.36
C GLU A 55 15.92 -10.64 11.78
N VAL A 56 15.31 -9.59 11.25
CA VAL A 56 13.90 -9.27 11.48
C VAL A 56 13.02 -10.38 10.93
N LEU A 57 13.23 -10.78 9.67
CA LEU A 57 12.41 -11.77 8.99
C LEU A 57 12.54 -13.20 9.55
N LYS A 58 13.61 -13.49 10.29
CA LYS A 58 13.75 -14.74 11.05
C LYS A 58 12.88 -14.79 12.31
N LYS A 59 12.59 -13.64 12.89
CA LYS A 59 11.88 -13.54 14.17
C LYS A 59 10.38 -13.30 14.01
N VAL A 60 9.98 -12.47 13.03
CA VAL A 60 8.61 -12.02 12.87
C VAL A 60 8.15 -12.04 11.42
N LYS A 61 6.85 -12.15 11.20
CA LYS A 61 6.26 -11.85 9.89
C LYS A 61 6.12 -10.33 9.74
N VAL A 62 6.49 -9.83 8.57
CA VAL A 62 6.37 -8.41 8.23
C VAL A 62 5.23 -8.22 7.23
N ILE A 63 4.31 -7.31 7.54
CA ILE A 63 3.27 -6.84 6.63
C ILE A 63 3.52 -5.36 6.34
N ASP A 64 4.00 -5.08 5.14
CA ASP A 64 4.28 -3.73 4.68
C ASP A 64 3.05 -3.10 4.02
N LEU A 65 2.51 -2.06 4.65
CA LEU A 65 1.40 -1.26 4.11
C LEU A 65 1.90 -0.11 3.22
N SER A 66 3.23 0.11 3.17
CA SER A 66 3.86 1.03 2.22
C SER A 66 3.94 0.40 0.83
N ALA A 67 4.70 0.97 -0.07
CA ALA A 67 4.85 0.45 -1.42
C ALA A 67 6.20 -0.24 -1.67
N ASP A 68 7.04 -0.37 -0.64
CA ASP A 68 8.45 -0.72 -0.80
C ASP A 68 8.66 -2.08 -1.50
N TYR A 69 7.77 -3.04 -1.29
CA TYR A 69 7.93 -4.39 -1.84
C TYR A 69 6.85 -4.83 -2.84
N ARG A 70 5.99 -3.90 -3.29
CA ARG A 70 4.86 -4.23 -4.18
C ARG A 70 5.26 -4.51 -5.62
N ILE A 71 6.27 -3.79 -6.11
CA ILE A 71 6.74 -3.84 -7.51
C ILE A 71 8.02 -4.65 -7.56
N LYS A 72 8.06 -5.68 -8.40
CA LYS A 72 9.20 -6.60 -8.51
C LYS A 72 10.40 -6.00 -9.23
N ASP A 73 10.16 -5.07 -10.16
CA ASP A 73 11.23 -4.38 -10.86
C ASP A 73 11.70 -3.14 -10.06
N VAL A 74 12.94 -3.20 -9.58
CA VAL A 74 13.56 -2.14 -8.75
C VAL A 74 13.63 -0.80 -9.48
N GLU A 75 13.96 -0.81 -10.77
CA GLU A 75 14.09 0.42 -11.57
C GLU A 75 12.73 1.10 -11.73
N THR A 76 11.67 0.32 -11.96
CA THR A 76 10.30 0.82 -11.97
C THR A 76 9.90 1.43 -10.64
N TYR A 77 10.16 0.74 -9.52
CA TYR A 77 9.88 1.29 -8.19
C TYR A 77 10.61 2.62 -7.99
N GLU A 78 11.93 2.66 -8.23
CA GLU A 78 12.75 3.85 -8.01
C GLU A 78 12.32 5.03 -8.88
N SER A 79 11.95 4.78 -10.14
CA SER A 79 11.50 5.82 -11.06
C SER A 79 10.15 6.44 -10.66
N TRP A 80 9.20 5.61 -10.20
CA TRP A 80 7.86 6.07 -9.82
C TRP A 80 7.80 6.69 -8.42
N TYR A 81 8.63 6.22 -7.51
CA TYR A 81 8.66 6.74 -6.13
C TYR A 81 9.73 7.80 -5.89
N GLY A 82 10.71 7.94 -6.79
CA GLY A 82 11.76 8.93 -6.70
C GLY A 82 12.75 8.70 -5.56
N ILE A 83 12.85 7.45 -5.08
CA ILE A 83 13.73 7.05 -3.98
C ILE A 83 14.48 5.77 -4.33
N LYS A 84 15.69 5.62 -3.82
CA LYS A 84 16.45 4.38 -3.92
C LYS A 84 15.90 3.33 -2.95
N HIS A 85 15.75 2.09 -3.43
CA HIS A 85 15.30 0.99 -2.59
C HIS A 85 16.43 0.56 -1.63
N ALA A 86 16.11 0.51 -0.33
CA ALA A 86 17.11 0.29 0.70
C ALA A 86 17.49 -1.19 0.90
N SER A 87 16.63 -2.12 0.47
CA SER A 87 16.84 -3.58 0.60
C SER A 87 16.24 -4.34 -0.60
N PRO A 88 16.78 -4.13 -1.81
CA PRO A 88 16.23 -4.72 -3.04
C PRO A 88 16.32 -6.25 -3.05
N GLU A 89 17.21 -6.85 -2.27
CA GLU A 89 17.39 -8.30 -2.11
C GLU A 89 16.13 -9.01 -1.62
N PHE A 90 15.25 -8.34 -0.86
CA PHE A 90 14.01 -8.93 -0.36
C PHE A 90 12.80 -8.76 -1.29
N ILE A 91 12.91 -7.96 -2.36
CA ILE A 91 11.79 -7.69 -3.27
C ILE A 91 11.25 -8.98 -3.90
N GLN A 92 12.14 -9.88 -4.35
CA GLN A 92 11.73 -11.11 -5.02
C GLN A 92 11.06 -12.10 -4.06
N GLU A 93 11.47 -12.09 -2.79
CA GLU A 93 10.88 -12.92 -1.74
C GLU A 93 9.51 -12.41 -1.30
N ALA A 94 9.30 -11.10 -1.28
CA ALA A 94 8.08 -10.50 -0.81
C ALA A 94 6.85 -11.02 -1.59
N VAL A 95 5.82 -11.45 -0.88
CA VAL A 95 4.57 -11.90 -1.49
C VAL A 95 3.60 -10.74 -1.59
N TYR A 96 3.01 -10.54 -2.76
CA TYR A 96 1.97 -9.54 -2.95
C TYR A 96 0.70 -9.94 -2.20
N GLY A 97 0.30 -9.14 -1.23
CA GLY A 97 -0.66 -9.49 -0.17
C GLY A 97 -2.14 -9.43 -0.59
N LEU A 98 -2.47 -9.56 -1.87
CA LEU A 98 -3.86 -9.70 -2.31
C LEU A 98 -4.32 -11.14 -2.10
N CYS A 99 -4.91 -11.38 -0.93
CA CYS A 99 -5.23 -12.73 -0.43
C CYS A 99 -6.20 -13.50 -1.33
N GLU A 100 -7.04 -12.81 -2.10
CA GLU A 100 -7.98 -13.43 -3.02
C GLU A 100 -7.29 -14.20 -4.15
N ILE A 101 -6.08 -13.78 -4.52
CA ILE A 101 -5.31 -14.42 -5.60
C ILE A 101 -4.05 -15.15 -5.11
N ASN A 102 -3.47 -14.74 -3.97
CA ASN A 102 -2.19 -15.24 -3.47
C ASN A 102 -2.30 -15.90 -2.07
N ARG A 103 -3.47 -16.44 -1.71
CA ARG A 103 -3.74 -16.93 -0.35
C ARG A 103 -2.71 -17.93 0.20
N GLU A 104 -2.34 -18.91 -0.61
CA GLU A 104 -1.42 -19.96 -0.15
C GLU A 104 0.02 -19.43 0.00
N ASP A 105 0.45 -18.53 -0.88
CA ASP A 105 1.76 -17.89 -0.78
C ASP A 105 1.83 -16.98 0.45
N VAL A 106 0.77 -16.19 0.70
CA VAL A 106 0.67 -15.30 1.88
C VAL A 106 0.76 -16.07 3.19
N LYS A 107 0.16 -17.27 3.30
CA LYS A 107 0.26 -18.09 4.51
C LYS A 107 1.70 -18.42 4.88
N ASN A 108 2.53 -18.68 3.88
CA ASN A 108 3.90 -19.13 4.04
C ASN A 108 4.92 -17.97 4.02
N ALA A 109 4.50 -16.77 3.63
CA ALA A 109 5.35 -15.61 3.53
C ALA A 109 5.83 -15.12 4.90
N ARG A 110 7.05 -14.67 4.96
CA ARG A 110 7.59 -13.88 6.07
C ARG A 110 7.61 -12.38 5.78
N LEU A 111 7.55 -11.98 4.51
CA LEU A 111 7.42 -10.59 4.06
C LEU A 111 6.23 -10.47 3.11
N ILE A 112 5.24 -9.65 3.47
CA ILE A 112 4.01 -9.45 2.73
C ILE A 112 3.93 -7.98 2.31
N ALA A 113 3.87 -7.75 0.99
CA ALA A 113 3.65 -6.44 0.39
C ALA A 113 2.13 -6.20 0.25
N ASN A 114 1.53 -5.49 1.20
CA ASN A 114 0.10 -5.23 1.18
C ASN A 114 -0.28 -4.27 0.06
N PRO A 115 -1.30 -4.58 -0.76
CA PRO A 115 -1.70 -3.77 -1.92
C PRO A 115 -2.09 -2.33 -1.57
N GLY A 116 -1.97 -1.44 -2.54
CA GLY A 116 -2.59 -0.12 -2.49
C GLY A 116 -4.13 -0.21 -2.60
N CYS A 117 -4.83 0.84 -2.17
CA CYS A 117 -6.31 0.88 -2.20
C CYS A 117 -6.88 0.77 -3.62
N TYR A 118 -6.40 1.57 -4.56
CA TYR A 118 -6.81 1.47 -5.95
C TYR A 118 -6.37 0.16 -6.64
N PRO A 119 -5.14 -0.34 -6.44
CA PRO A 119 -4.75 -1.65 -6.94
C PRO A 119 -5.66 -2.76 -6.45
N THR A 120 -5.99 -2.79 -5.15
CA THR A 120 -6.93 -3.79 -4.61
C THR A 120 -8.24 -3.81 -5.38
N CYS A 121 -8.89 -2.66 -5.51
CA CYS A 121 -10.16 -2.55 -6.23
C CYS A 121 -10.03 -2.91 -7.72
N SER A 122 -9.05 -2.32 -8.41
CA SER A 122 -8.86 -2.46 -9.84
C SER A 122 -8.47 -3.90 -10.23
N ILE A 123 -7.53 -4.49 -9.49
CA ILE A 123 -7.07 -5.85 -9.77
C ILE A 123 -8.20 -6.84 -9.51
N LEU A 124 -8.89 -6.78 -8.37
CA LEU A 124 -9.99 -7.70 -8.09
C LEU A 124 -11.13 -7.62 -9.13
N SER A 125 -11.37 -6.42 -9.67
CA SER A 125 -12.40 -6.23 -10.70
C SER A 125 -12.00 -6.82 -12.05
N ILE A 126 -10.71 -6.75 -12.43
CA ILE A 126 -10.23 -7.05 -13.78
C ILE A 126 -9.57 -8.44 -13.85
N TYR A 127 -8.93 -8.89 -12.78
CA TYR A 127 -8.14 -10.12 -12.73
C TYR A 127 -8.84 -11.36 -13.31
N PRO A 128 -10.10 -11.67 -12.93
CA PRO A 128 -10.76 -12.85 -13.47
C PRO A 128 -10.96 -12.78 -14.99
N LEU A 129 -11.26 -11.59 -15.53
CA LEU A 129 -11.45 -11.39 -16.97
C LEU A 129 -10.11 -11.44 -17.73
N ALA A 130 -9.07 -10.84 -17.17
CA ALA A 130 -7.72 -10.88 -17.72
C ALA A 130 -7.19 -12.31 -17.76
N LYS A 131 -7.32 -13.05 -16.66
CA LYS A 131 -6.89 -14.45 -16.55
C LYS A 131 -7.63 -15.38 -17.50
N ALA A 132 -8.91 -15.10 -17.77
CA ALA A 132 -9.73 -15.86 -18.71
C ALA A 132 -9.53 -15.43 -20.18
N GLY A 133 -8.72 -14.40 -20.46
CA GLY A 133 -8.50 -13.88 -21.82
C GLY A 133 -9.74 -13.26 -22.46
N LEU A 134 -10.65 -12.73 -21.66
CA LEU A 134 -11.95 -12.20 -22.11
C LEU A 134 -11.93 -10.71 -22.44
N ILE A 135 -10.82 -10.00 -22.18
CA ILE A 135 -10.67 -8.57 -22.43
C ILE A 135 -9.35 -8.28 -23.16
N ASP A 136 -9.35 -7.22 -23.95
CA ASP A 136 -8.13 -6.72 -24.59
C ASP A 136 -7.32 -5.85 -23.62
N MET A 137 -6.19 -6.36 -23.18
CA MET A 137 -5.31 -5.70 -22.23
C MET A 137 -4.62 -4.44 -22.78
N ASN A 138 -4.67 -4.19 -24.10
CA ASN A 138 -4.10 -3.00 -24.72
C ASN A 138 -5.05 -1.79 -24.69
N THR A 139 -6.31 -1.99 -24.35
CA THR A 139 -7.35 -0.93 -24.34
C THR A 139 -7.88 -0.63 -22.93
N LEU A 140 -7.15 -1.02 -21.91
CA LEU A 140 -7.59 -0.94 -20.53
C LEU A 140 -7.60 0.51 -20.02
N ILE A 141 -8.78 0.97 -19.59
CA ILE A 141 -9.00 2.28 -18.98
C ILE A 141 -9.59 2.08 -17.60
N ILE A 142 -8.93 2.63 -16.59
CA ILE A 142 -9.41 2.62 -15.20
C ILE A 142 -9.69 4.06 -14.77
N ASP A 143 -10.97 4.40 -14.69
CA ASP A 143 -11.47 5.66 -14.17
C ASP A 143 -11.96 5.43 -12.73
N ALA A 144 -11.10 5.69 -11.75
CA ALA A 144 -11.30 5.31 -10.37
C ALA A 144 -11.76 6.50 -9.50
N LYS A 145 -12.67 6.25 -8.58
CA LYS A 145 -13.17 7.25 -7.62
C LYS A 145 -12.80 6.85 -6.20
N SER A 146 -12.24 7.79 -5.44
CA SER A 146 -11.94 7.62 -4.02
C SER A 146 -12.64 8.68 -3.19
N GLY A 147 -13.25 8.26 -2.10
CA GLY A 147 -13.71 9.20 -1.09
C GLY A 147 -12.54 9.94 -0.40
N THR A 148 -12.84 11.07 0.20
CA THR A 148 -11.85 11.97 0.81
C THR A 148 -11.04 11.31 1.92
N SER A 149 -11.61 10.37 2.65
CA SER A 149 -10.89 9.63 3.70
C SER A 149 -9.71 8.80 3.16
N GLY A 150 -9.73 8.43 1.87
CA GLY A 150 -8.61 7.75 1.20
C GLY A 150 -7.35 8.61 1.08
N ALA A 151 -7.47 9.93 1.17
CA ALA A 151 -6.33 10.85 1.20
C ALA A 151 -5.60 10.88 2.55
N GLY A 152 -6.13 10.20 3.57
CA GLY A 152 -5.57 10.13 4.92
C GLY A 152 -5.87 11.37 5.78
N ARG A 153 -5.28 11.41 6.98
CA ARG A 153 -5.53 12.44 8.00
C ARG A 153 -4.76 13.75 7.79
N GLY A 154 -3.91 13.83 6.78
CA GLY A 154 -3.14 15.04 6.52
C GLY A 154 -4.04 16.24 6.23
N ALA A 155 -3.85 17.33 6.99
CA ALA A 155 -4.57 18.59 6.78
C ALA A 155 -4.03 19.27 5.51
N LYS A 156 -4.72 19.10 4.41
CA LYS A 156 -4.41 19.73 3.12
C LYS A 156 -5.64 20.47 2.63
N VAL A 157 -5.44 21.64 2.00
CA VAL A 157 -6.54 22.46 1.46
C VAL A 157 -7.48 21.62 0.60
N GLN A 158 -6.94 20.81 -0.31
CA GLN A 158 -7.72 19.96 -1.22
C GLN A 158 -8.60 18.90 -0.53
N ASN A 159 -8.40 18.66 0.77
CA ASN A 159 -9.16 17.68 1.57
C ASN A 159 -10.18 18.38 2.50
N LEU A 160 -10.24 19.71 2.50
CA LEU A 160 -11.20 20.46 3.31
C LEU A 160 -12.61 20.27 2.77
N TYR A 161 -13.59 20.25 3.66
CA TYR A 161 -15.00 20.03 3.29
C TYR A 161 -15.49 21.00 2.21
N CYS A 162 -15.19 22.29 2.36
CA CYS A 162 -15.60 23.33 1.39
C CYS A 162 -14.92 23.21 0.01
N GLU A 163 -13.77 22.52 -0.08
CA GLU A 163 -13.06 22.31 -1.35
C GLU A 163 -13.48 21.01 -2.04
N VAL A 164 -13.92 20.03 -1.27
CA VAL A 164 -14.31 18.70 -1.79
C VAL A 164 -15.81 18.61 -2.08
N ASN A 165 -16.64 19.29 -1.26
CA ASN A 165 -18.09 19.20 -1.38
C ASN A 165 -18.58 19.63 -2.77
N GLU A 166 -19.51 18.86 -3.35
CA GLU A 166 -20.08 19.09 -4.68
C GLU A 166 -19.04 19.14 -5.83
N SER A 167 -17.89 18.50 -5.64
CA SER A 167 -16.78 18.51 -6.59
C SER A 167 -16.30 17.11 -6.92
N ILE A 168 -15.84 16.89 -8.15
CA ILE A 168 -15.12 15.70 -8.59
C ILE A 168 -13.80 16.17 -9.20
N LYS A 169 -12.68 15.72 -8.63
CA LYS A 169 -11.35 16.19 -9.04
C LYS A 169 -10.43 15.04 -9.42
N ALA A 170 -10.03 15.01 -10.69
CA ALA A 170 -8.95 14.11 -11.11
C ALA A 170 -7.60 14.56 -10.50
N TYR A 171 -6.75 13.60 -10.15
CA TYR A 171 -5.40 13.88 -9.66
C TYR A 171 -4.41 12.81 -10.14
N GLY A 172 -3.13 13.15 -10.17
CA GLY A 172 -2.08 12.21 -10.59
C GLY A 172 -2.30 11.60 -11.98
N VAL A 173 -2.95 12.33 -12.89
CA VAL A 173 -3.21 11.86 -14.26
C VAL A 173 -1.89 11.51 -14.93
N ALA A 174 -1.80 10.32 -15.52
CA ALA A 174 -0.61 9.73 -16.13
C ALA A 174 0.65 9.64 -15.23
N SER A 175 0.51 9.92 -13.93
CA SER A 175 1.66 9.96 -13.00
C SER A 175 1.35 9.34 -11.63
N HIS A 176 0.21 8.69 -11.46
CA HIS A 176 -0.17 8.10 -10.19
C HIS A 176 0.63 6.82 -9.90
N ARG A 177 1.23 6.75 -8.72
CA ARG A 177 2.15 5.66 -8.32
C ARG A 177 1.54 4.26 -8.24
N HIS A 178 0.21 4.12 -8.28
CA HIS A 178 -0.44 2.82 -8.36
C HIS A 178 -0.50 2.26 -9.80
N THR A 179 -0.17 3.06 -10.82
CA THR A 179 -0.20 2.59 -12.22
C THR A 179 0.70 1.37 -12.43
N PRO A 180 2.01 1.41 -12.12
CA PRO A 180 2.89 0.26 -12.36
C PRO A 180 2.53 -0.95 -11.50
N GLU A 181 1.98 -0.75 -10.31
CA GLU A 181 1.51 -1.85 -9.45
C GLU A 181 0.35 -2.61 -10.10
N ILE A 182 -0.64 -1.88 -10.68
CA ILE A 182 -1.78 -2.49 -11.37
C ILE A 182 -1.32 -3.19 -12.66
N GLU A 183 -0.46 -2.53 -13.45
CA GLU A 183 0.09 -3.08 -14.70
C GLU A 183 0.85 -4.39 -14.45
N GLU A 184 1.69 -4.43 -13.42
CA GLU A 184 2.46 -5.62 -13.08
C GLU A 184 1.55 -6.80 -12.71
N GLN A 185 0.59 -6.59 -11.80
CA GLN A 185 -0.29 -7.67 -11.33
C GLN A 185 -1.26 -8.17 -12.42
N LEU A 186 -1.77 -7.29 -13.25
CA LEU A 186 -2.60 -7.68 -14.39
C LEU A 186 -1.74 -8.32 -15.51
N GLY A 187 -0.49 -7.94 -15.63
CA GLY A 187 0.49 -8.59 -16.51
C GLY A 187 0.71 -10.06 -16.13
N TYR A 188 0.83 -10.36 -14.84
CA TYR A 188 0.88 -11.74 -14.36
C TYR A 188 -0.41 -12.52 -14.66
N ALA A 189 -1.57 -11.88 -14.49
CA ALA A 189 -2.86 -12.52 -14.78
C ALA A 189 -3.05 -12.88 -16.26
N SER A 190 -2.65 -11.98 -17.15
CA SER A 190 -2.83 -12.14 -18.61
C SER A 190 -1.63 -12.76 -19.32
N SER A 191 -0.52 -12.98 -18.62
CA SER A 191 0.77 -13.42 -19.19
C SER A 191 1.25 -12.51 -20.33
N SER A 192 0.94 -11.22 -20.26
CA SER A 192 1.28 -10.22 -21.27
C SER A 192 1.66 -8.90 -20.64
N LYS A 193 2.40 -8.06 -21.39
CA LYS A 193 2.65 -6.69 -20.94
C LYS A 193 1.33 -5.91 -20.97
N VAL A 194 1.04 -5.21 -19.89
CA VAL A 194 -0.13 -4.34 -19.75
C VAL A 194 0.34 -2.88 -19.76
N LEU A 195 -0.38 -2.06 -20.50
CA LEU A 195 -0.26 -0.61 -20.46
C LEU A 195 -1.65 -0.05 -20.31
N LEU A 196 -1.91 0.61 -19.17
CA LEU A 196 -3.26 1.08 -18.86
C LEU A 196 -3.34 2.60 -18.72
N ASN A 197 -4.52 3.14 -19.01
CA ASN A 197 -4.90 4.49 -18.64
C ASN A 197 -5.51 4.49 -17.24
N PHE A 198 -4.79 5.03 -16.26
CA PHE A 198 -5.27 5.13 -14.89
C PHE A 198 -5.51 6.59 -14.49
N THR A 199 -6.77 6.94 -14.23
CA THR A 199 -7.16 8.28 -13.79
C THR A 199 -7.94 8.20 -12.49
N PRO A 200 -7.31 8.47 -11.33
CA PRO A 200 -8.00 8.53 -10.06
C PRO A 200 -8.67 9.89 -9.85
N HIS A 201 -9.82 9.87 -9.18
CA HIS A 201 -10.58 11.06 -8.79
C HIS A 201 -10.84 11.07 -7.29
N LEU A 202 -10.82 12.27 -6.71
CA LEU A 202 -11.34 12.51 -5.37
C LEU A 202 -12.80 12.97 -5.49
N ILE A 203 -13.69 12.35 -4.70
CA ILE A 203 -15.12 12.64 -4.70
C ILE A 203 -15.63 12.95 -3.28
N PRO A 204 -16.75 13.70 -3.13
CA PRO A 204 -17.23 14.19 -1.83
C PRO A 204 -17.96 13.10 -1.05
N MET A 205 -17.23 12.08 -0.64
CA MET A 205 -17.73 11.02 0.23
C MET A 205 -16.62 10.50 1.15
N ASN A 206 -16.97 9.71 2.13
CA ASN A 206 -15.99 9.20 3.09
C ASN A 206 -15.19 7.99 2.59
N ARG A 207 -15.72 7.17 1.73
CA ARG A 207 -15.03 5.97 1.19
C ARG A 207 -15.59 5.62 -0.17
#